data_83854793ea96daf28d255e01254d90bb
#
_entry.id   83854793ea96daf28d255e01254d90bb
#
_cell.length_a   1.000
_cell.length_b   1.000
_cell.length_c   1.000
_cell.angle_alpha   90.00
_cell.angle_beta   90.00
_cell.angle_gamma   90.00
#
_symmetry.space_group_name_H-M   'P 1'
#
loop_
_entity.id
_entity.type
_entity.pdbx_description
1 polymer ?
#
loop_
_entity_poly.entity_id
_entity_poly.type
_entity_poly.pdbx_seq_one_letter_code
_entity_poly.pdbx_strand_id
1 'polypeptide(L)'
;VYVAGNVESKGNLVGAIVGRNNNQNISIVNGYVKGNVFATADGVGGIMGSSYGACTTLIDKCYVLNNIQVDGGGSTGGILGTVSAPDASIEQMNATISNCVAINKTITVRDATPSRIFAWAKQDKITLSNNLAFSGCTINDAPFSSTDANGKNGQDKDAEELAIQSTYDGWDFESVWTLGNETYQLPVLKTVSLSKQPVDEYNLGVESDNPFVDLVPKGGELNVVESCGVSNNGRDDLTE
;
A
#
# COMPACT_ATOMS: atom_id res chain seq x y z
N VAL A 1 3.65 11.10 -4.83
CA VAL A 1 2.83 11.27 -3.60
C VAL A 1 3.48 10.57 -2.43
N TYR A 2 3.51 11.22 -1.28
CA TYR A 2 3.90 10.60 0.00
C TYR A 2 2.75 10.72 1.00
N VAL A 3 2.41 9.60 1.64
CA VAL A 3 1.41 9.55 2.71
C VAL A 3 2.04 8.87 3.92
N ALA A 4 1.95 9.51 5.09
CA ALA A 4 2.36 8.94 6.37
C ALA A 4 1.19 9.00 7.37
N GLY A 5 0.97 7.91 8.06
CA GLY A 5 -0.07 7.81 9.09
C GLY A 5 -0.89 6.54 8.94
N ASN A 6 -1.52 6.14 10.03
CA ASN A 6 -2.38 4.97 10.05
C ASN A 6 -3.76 5.29 9.46
N VAL A 7 -4.33 4.33 8.76
CA VAL A 7 -5.71 4.37 8.29
C VAL A 7 -6.51 3.32 9.05
N GLU A 8 -7.56 3.74 9.71
CA GLU A 8 -8.49 2.86 10.42
C GLU A 8 -9.90 3.06 9.87
N SER A 9 -10.58 1.96 9.54
CA SER A 9 -11.93 1.99 9.00
C SER A 9 -12.76 0.80 9.50
N LYS A 10 -13.98 1.07 9.92
CA LYS A 10 -14.99 0.03 10.20
C LYS A 10 -15.75 -0.43 8.96
N GLY A 11 -15.41 0.10 7.80
CA GLY A 11 -16.03 -0.21 6.52
C GLY A 11 -15.14 -1.04 5.60
N ASN A 12 -15.59 -1.16 4.36
CA ASN A 12 -14.91 -1.79 3.25
C ASN A 12 -14.22 -0.74 2.35
N LEU A 13 -13.47 -1.20 1.35
CA LEU A 13 -12.83 -0.41 0.30
C LEU A 13 -11.83 0.60 0.86
N VAL A 14 -10.86 0.11 1.62
CA VAL A 14 -9.89 0.91 2.36
C VAL A 14 -8.54 0.90 1.66
N GLY A 15 -7.96 2.07 1.47
CA GLY A 15 -6.59 2.26 1.00
C GLY A 15 -6.01 3.56 1.54
N ALA A 16 -4.71 3.62 1.72
CA ALA A 16 -4.10 4.80 2.34
C ALA A 16 -4.10 6.05 1.44
N ILE A 17 -4.19 5.89 0.13
CA ILE A 17 -4.31 7.01 -0.82
C ILE A 17 -5.74 7.10 -1.35
N VAL A 18 -6.33 5.97 -1.75
CA VAL A 18 -7.68 5.92 -2.34
C VAL A 18 -8.47 4.76 -1.75
N GLY A 19 -9.58 5.03 -1.10
CA GLY A 19 -10.49 3.98 -0.67
C GLY A 19 -11.14 3.29 -1.86
N ARG A 20 -11.82 4.05 -2.72
CA ARG A 20 -12.44 3.53 -3.94
C ARG A 20 -12.35 4.54 -5.09
N ASN A 21 -11.92 4.09 -6.24
CA ASN A 21 -12.14 4.76 -7.51
C ASN A 21 -13.44 4.27 -8.14
N ASN A 22 -14.27 5.17 -8.65
CA ASN A 22 -15.58 4.84 -9.24
C ASN A 22 -15.76 5.53 -10.60
N ASN A 23 -15.64 4.76 -11.68
CA ASN A 23 -15.81 5.22 -13.07
C ASN A 23 -14.90 6.39 -13.51
N GLN A 24 -13.73 6.56 -12.85
CA GLN A 24 -12.77 7.58 -13.23
C GLN A 24 -11.42 6.97 -13.58
N ASN A 25 -10.75 7.52 -14.58
CA ASN A 25 -9.37 7.15 -14.83
C ASN A 25 -8.49 7.73 -13.73
N ILE A 26 -7.63 6.90 -13.14
CA ILE A 26 -6.72 7.30 -12.09
C ILE A 26 -5.30 6.78 -12.36
N SER A 27 -4.32 7.61 -12.06
CA SER A 27 -2.91 7.25 -12.11
C SER A 27 -2.23 7.66 -10.82
N ILE A 28 -1.62 6.69 -10.15
CA ILE A 28 -0.79 6.89 -8.95
C ILE A 28 0.61 6.44 -9.31
N VAL A 29 1.49 7.40 -9.53
CA VAL A 29 2.85 7.15 -9.99
C VAL A 29 3.85 7.86 -9.09
N ASN A 30 5.00 7.23 -8.87
CA ASN A 30 6.08 7.78 -8.06
C ASN A 30 5.58 8.21 -6.68
N GLY A 31 5.12 7.25 -5.91
CA GLY A 31 4.59 7.53 -4.58
C GLY A 31 4.85 6.42 -3.58
N TYR A 32 4.77 6.75 -2.31
CA TYR A 32 4.81 5.73 -1.28
C TYR A 32 3.94 6.05 -0.07
N VAL A 33 3.61 4.99 0.64
CA VAL A 33 2.80 5.03 1.85
C VAL A 33 3.61 4.47 3.01
N LYS A 34 3.58 5.16 4.15
CA LYS A 34 4.10 4.69 5.43
C LYS A 34 3.00 4.76 6.49
N GLY A 35 2.74 3.64 7.16
CA GLY A 35 1.71 3.55 8.21
C GLY A 35 0.74 2.40 7.98
N ASN A 36 0.11 1.92 9.04
CA ASN A 36 -0.68 0.71 9.02
C ASN A 36 -2.10 0.95 8.49
N VAL A 37 -2.70 -0.10 7.94
CA VAL A 37 -4.10 -0.10 7.51
C VAL A 37 -4.87 -1.12 8.35
N PHE A 38 -5.90 -0.65 9.06
CA PHE A 38 -6.81 -1.46 9.85
C PHE A 38 -8.22 -1.34 9.25
N ALA A 39 -8.81 -2.47 8.92
CA ALA A 39 -10.15 -2.52 8.34
C ALA A 39 -10.97 -3.67 8.93
N THR A 40 -12.28 -3.64 8.75
CA THR A 40 -13.17 -4.71 9.23
C THR A 40 -13.84 -5.49 8.12
N ALA A 41 -13.64 -5.11 6.85
CA ALA A 41 -14.34 -5.72 5.72
C ALA A 41 -13.51 -5.73 4.42
N ASP A 42 -14.13 -6.09 3.32
CA ASP A 42 -13.56 -6.40 2.02
C ASP A 42 -12.97 -5.19 1.26
N GLY A 43 -12.07 -5.47 0.32
CA GLY A 43 -11.51 -4.49 -0.59
C GLY A 43 -10.44 -3.61 0.07
N VAL A 44 -9.43 -4.23 0.66
CA VAL A 44 -8.35 -3.51 1.36
C VAL A 44 -7.06 -3.56 0.58
N GLY A 45 -6.40 -2.41 0.45
CA GLY A 45 -5.07 -2.30 -0.15
C GLY A 45 -4.20 -1.25 0.53
N GLY A 46 -2.90 -1.45 0.51
CA GLY A 46 -1.96 -0.48 1.10
C GLY A 46 -1.99 0.89 0.41
N ILE A 47 -2.26 0.93 -0.89
CA ILE A 47 -2.42 2.16 -1.68
C ILE A 47 -3.89 2.42 -1.98
N MET A 48 -4.59 1.43 -2.55
CA MET A 48 -5.97 1.57 -3.02
C MET A 48 -6.81 0.36 -2.60
N GLY A 49 -7.99 0.62 -2.05
CA GLY A 49 -8.95 -0.41 -1.68
C GLY A 49 -9.62 -1.03 -2.90
N SER A 50 -10.17 -0.22 -3.79
CA SER A 50 -10.92 -0.72 -4.94
C SER A 50 -10.84 0.20 -6.16
N SER A 51 -10.71 -0.41 -7.33
CA SER A 51 -11.00 0.20 -8.62
C SER A 51 -12.31 -0.38 -9.17
N TYR A 52 -13.27 0.48 -9.51
CA TYR A 52 -14.61 0.05 -9.88
C TYR A 52 -15.18 0.80 -11.08
N GLY A 53 -15.84 0.04 -11.98
CA GLY A 53 -16.59 0.58 -13.11
C GLY A 53 -15.80 0.71 -14.40
N ALA A 54 -16.32 1.47 -15.36
CA ALA A 54 -15.68 1.73 -16.65
C ALA A 54 -14.50 2.72 -16.47
N CYS A 55 -13.34 2.22 -16.11
CA CYS A 55 -12.18 3.07 -15.82
C CYS A 55 -10.84 2.39 -16.07
N THR A 56 -9.81 3.21 -16.24
CA THR A 56 -8.41 2.77 -16.26
C THR A 56 -7.75 3.17 -14.94
N THR A 57 -7.11 2.22 -14.28
CA THR A 57 -6.32 2.45 -13.07
C THR A 57 -4.87 2.08 -13.33
N LEU A 58 -3.96 2.99 -13.05
CA LEU A 58 -2.52 2.76 -13.08
C LEU A 58 -1.91 3.02 -11.70
N ILE A 59 -1.19 2.03 -11.18
CA ILE A 59 -0.30 2.19 -10.02
C ILE A 59 1.10 1.78 -10.49
N ASP A 60 2.03 2.72 -10.58
CA ASP A 60 3.35 2.48 -11.14
C ASP A 60 4.46 3.15 -10.31
N LYS A 61 5.57 2.45 -10.11
CA LYS A 61 6.73 2.95 -9.36
C LYS A 61 6.34 3.48 -7.98
N CYS A 62 5.55 2.70 -7.28
CA CYS A 62 5.09 3.01 -5.93
C CYS A 62 5.52 1.92 -4.96
N TYR A 63 5.68 2.28 -3.69
CA TYR A 63 5.85 1.27 -2.67
C TYR A 63 5.01 1.53 -1.42
N VAL A 64 4.82 0.48 -0.65
CA VAL A 64 4.13 0.53 0.64
C VAL A 64 5.05 0.04 1.75
N LEU A 65 5.02 0.75 2.86
CA LEU A 65 5.66 0.44 4.13
C LEU A 65 4.58 0.36 5.19
N ASN A 66 3.81 -0.71 5.20
CA ASN A 66 2.70 -0.85 6.13
C ASN A 66 2.42 -2.29 6.52
N ASN A 67 1.77 -2.45 7.67
CA ASN A 67 1.04 -3.66 7.95
C ASN A 67 -0.41 -3.47 7.56
N ILE A 68 -1.03 -4.56 7.17
CA ILE A 68 -2.46 -4.59 6.90
C ILE A 68 -3.09 -5.63 7.81
N GLN A 69 -4.11 -5.19 8.56
CA GLN A 69 -4.94 -6.07 9.37
C GLN A 69 -6.41 -5.88 9.00
N VAL A 70 -7.08 -6.97 8.71
CA VAL A 70 -8.50 -6.98 8.40
C VAL A 70 -9.21 -7.98 9.32
N ASP A 71 -10.08 -7.47 10.17
CA ASP A 71 -10.80 -8.29 11.17
C ASP A 71 -11.95 -9.11 10.58
N GLY A 72 -12.33 -8.86 9.35
CA GLY A 72 -13.28 -9.66 8.57
C GLY A 72 -12.60 -10.43 7.47
N GLY A 73 -13.37 -11.19 6.71
CA GLY A 73 -12.92 -11.81 5.47
C GLY A 73 -12.95 -10.81 4.32
N GLY A 74 -12.21 -11.08 3.26
CA GLY A 74 -12.31 -10.32 2.03
C GLY A 74 -11.02 -10.19 1.24
N SER A 75 -11.12 -9.52 0.11
CA SER A 75 -10.01 -9.36 -0.83
C SER A 75 -9.04 -8.30 -0.31
N THR A 76 -7.87 -8.73 0.11
CA THR A 76 -6.82 -7.87 0.65
C THR A 76 -5.52 -8.04 -0.12
N GLY A 77 -5.01 -6.95 -0.66
CA GLY A 77 -3.71 -6.89 -1.32
C GLY A 77 -2.80 -5.85 -0.68
N GLY A 78 -1.51 -6.12 -0.61
CA GLY A 78 -0.54 -5.16 -0.08
C GLY A 78 -0.56 -3.81 -0.79
N ILE A 79 -0.94 -3.78 -2.07
CA ILE A 79 -1.04 -2.55 -2.87
C ILE A 79 -2.49 -2.24 -3.24
N LEU A 80 -3.20 -3.17 -3.89
CA LEU A 80 -4.58 -2.98 -4.35
C LEU A 80 -5.46 -4.15 -3.92
N GLY A 81 -6.62 -3.87 -3.31
CA GLY A 81 -7.58 -4.88 -2.89
C GLY A 81 -8.35 -5.49 -4.06
N THR A 82 -9.20 -4.72 -4.70
CA THR A 82 -10.13 -5.25 -5.72
C THR A 82 -10.18 -4.44 -7.01
N VAL A 83 -10.51 -5.16 -8.09
CA VAL A 83 -10.82 -4.58 -9.40
C VAL A 83 -12.15 -5.19 -9.88
N SER A 84 -13.18 -4.37 -10.10
CA SER A 84 -14.50 -4.87 -10.51
C SER A 84 -15.31 -3.84 -11.27
N ALA A 85 -16.26 -4.32 -12.06
CA ALA A 85 -17.23 -3.50 -12.76
C ALA A 85 -18.58 -4.24 -12.92
N PRO A 86 -19.69 -3.54 -13.17
CA PRO A 86 -20.89 -4.15 -13.70
C PRO A 86 -20.60 -4.87 -15.03
N ASP A 87 -21.34 -5.93 -15.35
CA ASP A 87 -21.09 -6.72 -16.57
C ASP A 87 -21.13 -5.86 -17.83
N ALA A 88 -22.05 -4.89 -17.89
CA ALA A 88 -22.19 -3.98 -19.04
C ALA A 88 -20.98 -3.07 -19.28
N SER A 89 -20.10 -2.89 -18.29
CA SER A 89 -18.94 -2.00 -18.36
C SER A 89 -17.61 -2.71 -18.14
N ILE A 90 -17.62 -4.02 -17.94
CA ILE A 90 -16.39 -4.77 -17.62
C ILE A 90 -15.35 -4.69 -18.74
N GLU A 91 -15.76 -4.61 -19.98
CA GLU A 91 -14.85 -4.50 -21.13
C GLU A 91 -14.09 -3.16 -21.17
N GLN A 92 -14.62 -2.11 -20.54
CA GLN A 92 -13.98 -0.80 -20.44
C GLN A 92 -13.11 -0.67 -19.18
N MET A 93 -13.11 -1.70 -18.34
CA MET A 93 -12.27 -1.73 -17.15
C MET A 93 -10.90 -2.27 -17.45
N ASN A 94 -9.87 -1.59 -16.95
CA ASN A 94 -8.50 -2.07 -16.97
C ASN A 94 -7.73 -1.51 -15.79
N ALA A 95 -6.99 -2.37 -15.10
CA ALA A 95 -6.07 -1.96 -14.05
C ALA A 95 -4.66 -2.45 -14.34
N THR A 96 -3.67 -1.66 -13.99
CA THR A 96 -2.25 -2.02 -14.12
C THR A 96 -1.53 -1.69 -12.81
N ILE A 97 -0.77 -2.65 -12.30
CA ILE A 97 0.19 -2.45 -11.21
C ILE A 97 1.55 -2.87 -11.75
N SER A 98 2.47 -1.92 -11.87
CA SER A 98 3.79 -2.16 -12.46
C SER A 98 4.91 -1.53 -11.64
N ASN A 99 6.07 -2.19 -11.61
CA ASN A 99 7.28 -1.69 -10.97
C ASN A 99 7.04 -1.25 -9.51
N CYS A 100 6.13 -1.88 -8.82
CA CYS A 100 5.75 -1.54 -7.45
C CYS A 100 6.41 -2.48 -6.45
N VAL A 101 6.55 -2.01 -5.19
CA VAL A 101 7.19 -2.79 -4.13
C VAL A 101 6.30 -2.85 -2.90
N ALA A 102 5.90 -4.05 -2.49
CA ALA A 102 5.16 -4.28 -1.27
C ALA A 102 6.12 -4.61 -0.12
N ILE A 103 6.38 -3.65 0.74
CA ILE A 103 7.23 -3.81 1.93
C ILE A 103 6.34 -3.94 3.17
N ASN A 104 5.33 -4.80 3.08
CA ASN A 104 4.56 -5.21 4.24
C ASN A 104 5.37 -6.21 5.05
N LYS A 105 5.37 -6.13 6.37
CA LYS A 105 5.90 -7.19 7.22
C LYS A 105 4.84 -8.20 7.58
N THR A 106 3.60 -7.73 7.77
CA THR A 106 2.45 -8.62 7.98
C THR A 106 1.26 -8.17 7.16
N ILE A 107 0.56 -9.15 6.60
CA ILE A 107 -0.79 -8.96 6.06
C ILE A 107 -1.67 -10.03 6.70
N THR A 108 -2.56 -9.61 7.58
CA THR A 108 -3.43 -10.51 8.35
C THR A 108 -4.89 -10.27 8.00
N VAL A 109 -5.58 -11.33 7.59
CA VAL A 109 -7.00 -11.31 7.26
C VAL A 109 -7.66 -12.52 7.90
N ARG A 110 -8.71 -12.33 8.72
CA ARG A 110 -9.27 -13.39 9.55
C ARG A 110 -9.78 -14.61 8.74
N ASP A 111 -10.55 -14.40 7.71
CA ASP A 111 -11.31 -15.45 7.03
C ASP A 111 -10.98 -15.57 5.53
N ALA A 112 -9.82 -15.07 5.11
CA ALA A 112 -9.37 -15.11 3.72
C ALA A 112 -7.85 -15.22 3.60
N THR A 113 -7.39 -15.51 2.40
CA THR A 113 -5.95 -15.50 2.08
C THR A 113 -5.62 -14.22 1.32
N PRO A 114 -4.88 -13.29 1.92
CA PRO A 114 -4.45 -12.08 1.25
C PRO A 114 -3.31 -12.33 0.27
N SER A 115 -2.99 -11.32 -0.53
CA SER A 115 -1.83 -11.32 -1.41
C SER A 115 -0.97 -10.06 -1.18
N ARG A 116 0.33 -10.14 -1.48
CA ARG A 116 1.26 -9.01 -1.20
C ARG A 116 1.11 -7.84 -2.16
N ILE A 117 0.69 -8.09 -3.41
CA ILE A 117 0.50 -7.03 -4.41
C ILE A 117 -0.99 -6.77 -4.62
N PHE A 118 -1.75 -7.78 -5.03
CA PHE A 118 -3.12 -7.60 -5.49
C PHE A 118 -3.99 -8.82 -5.14
N ALA A 119 -5.22 -8.59 -4.67
CA ALA A 119 -6.07 -9.69 -4.24
C ALA A 119 -6.95 -10.26 -5.36
N TRP A 120 -7.88 -9.47 -5.90
CA TRP A 120 -8.91 -10.01 -6.77
C TRP A 120 -9.36 -9.06 -7.89
N ALA A 121 -9.50 -9.60 -9.11
CA ALA A 121 -10.12 -8.93 -10.25
C ALA A 121 -11.26 -9.74 -10.85
N LYS A 122 -12.32 -9.06 -11.21
CA LYS A 122 -13.38 -9.64 -12.02
C LYS A 122 -12.87 -9.84 -13.44
N GLN A 123 -13.04 -11.07 -13.99
CA GLN A 123 -12.60 -11.44 -15.33
C GLN A 123 -11.14 -11.10 -15.64
N ASP A 124 -10.27 -11.20 -14.63
CA ASP A 124 -8.82 -10.94 -14.76
C ASP A 124 -8.47 -9.57 -15.41
N LYS A 125 -9.33 -8.56 -15.23
CA LYS A 125 -9.14 -7.20 -15.76
C LYS A 125 -8.03 -6.44 -15.02
N ILE A 126 -6.87 -7.09 -14.89
CA ILE A 126 -5.66 -6.51 -14.29
C ILE A 126 -4.41 -7.01 -15.02
N THR A 127 -3.44 -6.13 -15.15
CA THR A 127 -2.08 -6.45 -15.60
C THR A 127 -1.11 -6.21 -14.44
N LEU A 128 -0.28 -7.20 -14.15
CA LEU A 128 0.76 -7.12 -13.13
C LEU A 128 2.13 -7.30 -13.83
N SER A 129 3.09 -6.42 -13.57
CA SER A 129 4.44 -6.54 -14.16
C SER A 129 5.52 -5.95 -13.26
N ASN A 130 6.64 -6.65 -13.13
CA ASN A 130 7.83 -6.23 -12.41
C ASN A 130 7.54 -5.78 -10.96
N ASN A 131 6.64 -6.46 -10.27
CA ASN A 131 6.32 -6.13 -8.89
C ASN A 131 7.18 -6.94 -7.93
N LEU A 132 7.68 -6.30 -6.90
CA LEU A 132 8.54 -6.88 -5.89
C LEU A 132 7.81 -6.91 -4.53
N ALA A 133 8.25 -7.79 -3.64
CA ALA A 133 7.73 -7.82 -2.29
C ALA A 133 8.82 -8.24 -1.28
N PHE A 134 8.72 -7.74 -0.07
CA PHE A 134 9.66 -8.08 1.00
C PHE A 134 9.54 -9.56 1.37
N SER A 135 10.66 -10.29 1.32
CA SER A 135 10.71 -11.73 1.59
C SER A 135 10.40 -12.08 3.05
N GLY A 136 10.61 -11.14 3.98
CA GLY A 136 10.24 -11.29 5.39
C GLY A 136 8.76 -11.05 5.69
N CYS A 137 7.92 -10.83 4.68
CA CYS A 137 6.48 -10.65 4.86
C CYS A 137 5.81 -11.95 5.31
N THR A 138 5.01 -11.88 6.39
CA THR A 138 4.13 -12.98 6.78
C THR A 138 2.70 -12.74 6.28
N ILE A 139 2.04 -13.80 5.85
CA ILE A 139 0.63 -13.82 5.47
C ILE A 139 -0.11 -14.68 6.50
N ASN A 140 -1.03 -14.06 7.27
CA ASN A 140 -1.73 -14.73 8.36
C ASN A 140 -0.75 -15.47 9.30
N ASP A 141 0.30 -14.75 9.71
CA ASP A 141 1.39 -15.20 10.59
C ASP A 141 2.25 -16.36 10.04
N ALA A 142 2.06 -16.74 8.78
CA ALA A 142 2.86 -17.76 8.11
C ALA A 142 3.87 -17.11 7.13
N PRO A 143 5.12 -17.62 7.07
CA PRO A 143 6.06 -17.20 6.03
C PRO A 143 5.50 -17.47 4.64
N PHE A 144 5.78 -16.58 3.71
CA PHE A 144 5.37 -16.71 2.32
C PHE A 144 6.52 -16.39 1.38
N SER A 145 6.64 -17.11 0.27
CA SER A 145 7.64 -16.83 -0.75
C SER A 145 7.07 -16.85 -2.15
N SER A 146 7.65 -16.06 -3.06
CA SER A 146 7.26 -16.01 -4.47
C SER A 146 8.45 -15.55 -5.34
N THR A 147 8.60 -16.16 -6.50
CA THR A 147 9.59 -15.78 -7.50
C THR A 147 8.95 -15.05 -8.71
N ASP A 148 7.64 -14.84 -8.71
CA ASP A 148 6.89 -14.30 -9.83
C ASP A 148 6.62 -12.80 -9.68
N ALA A 149 7.43 -11.99 -10.39
CA ALA A 149 7.27 -10.54 -10.43
C ALA A 149 5.97 -10.07 -11.13
N ASN A 150 5.33 -10.94 -11.89
CA ASN A 150 4.09 -10.65 -12.62
C ASN A 150 2.86 -11.29 -11.96
N GLY A 151 3.06 -11.90 -10.81
CA GLY A 151 2.00 -12.54 -10.03
C GLY A 151 1.44 -11.66 -8.92
N LYS A 152 0.37 -12.14 -8.30
CA LYS A 152 -0.34 -11.44 -7.21
C LYS A 152 0.51 -11.18 -5.96
N ASN A 153 1.65 -11.84 -5.84
CA ASN A 153 2.49 -11.74 -4.66
C ASN A 153 3.82 -11.02 -4.91
N GLY A 154 4.16 -10.73 -6.17
CA GLY A 154 5.43 -10.12 -6.52
C GLY A 154 6.63 -11.06 -6.28
N GLN A 155 7.79 -10.69 -6.78
CA GLN A 155 9.04 -11.41 -6.57
C GLN A 155 9.67 -11.03 -5.24
N ASP A 156 10.14 -12.01 -4.49
CA ASP A 156 10.86 -11.80 -3.23
C ASP A 156 12.12 -10.94 -3.39
N LYS A 157 12.26 -10.01 -2.48
CA LYS A 157 13.47 -9.24 -2.23
C LYS A 157 13.71 -9.15 -0.73
N ASP A 158 14.93 -9.43 -0.32
CA ASP A 158 15.31 -9.25 1.07
C ASP A 158 15.62 -7.78 1.40
N ALA A 159 15.96 -7.52 2.66
CA ALA A 159 16.24 -6.17 3.13
C ALA A 159 17.48 -5.55 2.47
N GLU A 160 18.51 -6.35 2.21
CA GLU A 160 19.75 -5.91 1.59
C GLU A 160 19.51 -5.55 0.12
N GLU A 161 18.77 -6.39 -0.59
CA GLU A 161 18.36 -6.12 -1.99
C GLU A 161 17.50 -4.86 -2.09
N LEU A 162 16.54 -4.65 -1.17
CA LEU A 162 15.70 -3.46 -1.14
C LEU A 162 16.46 -2.16 -0.81
N ALA A 163 17.65 -2.25 -0.25
CA ALA A 163 18.53 -1.12 0.01
C ALA A 163 19.38 -0.70 -1.21
N ILE A 164 19.29 -1.43 -2.33
CA ILE A 164 20.15 -1.20 -3.51
C ILE A 164 19.32 -0.52 -4.62
N GLN A 165 19.83 0.59 -5.16
CA GLN A 165 19.16 1.34 -6.22
C GLN A 165 18.81 0.49 -7.45
N SER A 166 19.66 -0.43 -7.85
CA SER A 166 19.44 -1.29 -9.03
C SER A 166 18.27 -2.26 -8.88
N THR A 167 17.74 -2.44 -7.68
CA THR A 167 16.52 -3.22 -7.43
C THR A 167 15.27 -2.54 -8.00
N TYR A 168 15.30 -1.21 -8.13
CA TYR A 168 14.17 -0.40 -8.58
C TYR A 168 14.29 -0.08 -10.06
N ASP A 169 14.23 -1.11 -10.89
CA ASP A 169 14.36 -0.96 -12.34
C ASP A 169 13.29 -0.02 -12.91
N GLY A 170 13.70 0.88 -13.80
CA GLY A 170 12.83 1.87 -14.42
C GLY A 170 12.40 3.04 -13.52
N TRP A 171 12.84 3.09 -12.25
CA TRP A 171 12.59 4.24 -11.39
C TRP A 171 13.55 5.39 -11.72
N ASP A 172 13.04 6.62 -11.71
CA ASP A 172 13.82 7.83 -11.99
C ASP A 172 14.59 8.29 -10.75
N PHE A 173 15.82 7.80 -10.60
CA PHE A 173 16.74 8.24 -9.54
C PHE A 173 17.51 9.51 -9.91
N GLU A 174 17.37 10.03 -11.12
CA GLU A 174 17.94 11.31 -11.50
C GLU A 174 17.09 12.48 -10.97
N SER A 175 15.77 12.43 -11.17
CA SER A 175 14.89 13.57 -10.91
C SER A 175 13.87 13.34 -9.78
N VAL A 176 13.43 12.13 -9.53
CA VAL A 176 12.29 11.83 -8.66
C VAL A 176 12.72 11.22 -7.33
N TRP A 177 13.55 10.18 -7.38
CA TRP A 177 13.90 9.37 -6.23
C TRP A 177 15.36 9.58 -5.81
N THR A 178 15.65 9.33 -4.56
CA THR A 178 17.01 9.11 -4.05
C THR A 178 16.92 8.00 -3.00
N LEU A 179 17.97 7.23 -2.82
CA LEU A 179 18.06 6.40 -1.62
C LEU A 179 18.16 7.31 -0.40
N GLY A 180 17.60 6.87 0.70
CA GLY A 180 17.74 7.56 1.98
C GLY A 180 19.19 7.64 2.46
N ASN A 181 19.37 7.90 3.73
CA ASN A 181 20.70 7.96 4.36
C ASN A 181 21.19 6.55 4.73
N GLU A 182 22.37 6.46 5.37
CA GLU A 182 22.97 5.20 5.81
C GLU A 182 22.09 4.39 6.77
N THR A 183 21.19 5.06 7.49
CA THR A 183 20.25 4.45 8.44
C THR A 183 18.94 4.01 7.75
N TYR A 184 18.53 4.73 6.71
CA TYR A 184 17.32 4.48 5.95
C TYR A 184 17.64 4.37 4.47
N GLN A 185 17.71 3.16 3.98
CA GLN A 185 18.23 2.84 2.64
C GLN A 185 17.13 2.69 1.59
N LEU A 186 15.84 2.85 1.94
CA LEU A 186 14.75 2.79 0.97
C LEU A 186 14.63 4.10 0.17
N PRO A 187 14.05 4.05 -1.04
CA PRO A 187 13.85 5.25 -1.84
C PRO A 187 12.98 6.30 -1.17
N VAL A 188 13.39 7.55 -1.24
CA VAL A 188 12.61 8.71 -0.79
C VAL A 188 12.46 9.71 -1.93
N LEU A 189 11.40 10.53 -1.89
CA LEU A 189 11.12 11.51 -2.93
C LEU A 189 12.00 12.75 -2.75
N LYS A 190 12.74 13.14 -3.79
CA LYS A 190 13.59 14.34 -3.79
C LYS A 190 12.81 15.63 -3.56
N THR A 191 11.55 15.66 -3.98
CA THR A 191 10.69 16.85 -3.86
C THR A 191 10.06 17.02 -2.49
N VAL A 192 10.18 16.04 -1.60
CA VAL A 192 9.69 16.09 -0.23
C VAL A 192 10.89 16.24 0.71
N SER A 193 10.85 17.24 1.59
CA SER A 193 11.93 17.43 2.58
C SER A 193 12.13 16.14 3.40
N LEU A 194 13.37 15.72 3.60
CA LEU A 194 13.72 14.55 4.41
C LEU A 194 13.15 14.65 5.84
N SER A 195 13.09 15.86 6.40
CA SER A 195 12.48 16.09 7.71
C SER A 195 10.97 15.78 7.76
N LYS A 196 10.31 15.72 6.62
CA LYS A 196 8.90 15.33 6.47
C LYS A 196 8.73 13.87 6.05
N GLN A 197 9.81 13.20 5.68
CA GLN A 197 9.86 11.80 5.37
C GLN A 197 10.58 11.11 6.52
N PRO A 198 9.88 10.55 7.54
CA PRO A 198 10.54 9.94 8.68
C PRO A 198 11.40 8.77 8.19
N VAL A 199 12.70 9.01 8.17
CA VAL A 199 13.72 8.08 7.65
C VAL A 199 14.35 7.24 8.76
N ASP A 200 14.16 7.65 10.03
CA ASP A 200 14.95 7.16 11.14
C ASP A 200 14.39 5.89 11.82
N GLU A 201 13.23 5.40 11.40
CA GLU A 201 12.50 4.38 12.16
C GLU A 201 12.29 3.05 11.41
N TYR A 202 12.85 2.89 10.22
CA TYR A 202 12.60 1.69 9.43
C TYR A 202 13.87 0.88 9.18
N ASN A 203 14.12 -0.08 10.05
CA ASN A 203 15.19 -1.06 9.87
C ASN A 203 14.58 -2.40 9.40
N LEU A 204 14.86 -2.79 8.17
CA LEU A 204 14.41 -4.07 7.61
C LEU A 204 15.18 -5.28 8.15
N GLY A 205 16.32 -5.05 8.76
CA GLY A 205 17.29 -6.13 8.99
C GLY A 205 17.76 -6.39 10.42
N VAL A 206 17.40 -5.58 11.44
CA VAL A 206 18.00 -5.75 12.76
C VAL A 206 16.96 -5.78 13.88
N GLU A 207 16.88 -6.95 14.50
CA GLU A 207 16.52 -7.22 15.90
C GLU A 207 15.55 -6.27 16.62
N SER A 208 14.29 -6.23 16.22
CA SER A 208 13.23 -6.08 17.19
C SER A 208 12.20 -7.17 16.94
N ASP A 209 11.84 -7.90 17.94
CA ASP A 209 10.81 -8.95 17.89
C ASP A 209 9.43 -8.41 17.43
N ASN A 210 9.33 -7.10 17.27
CA ASN A 210 8.20 -6.42 16.63
C ASN A 210 8.66 -5.09 16.00
N PRO A 211 9.10 -5.10 14.74
CA PRO A 211 9.63 -3.93 14.03
C PRO A 211 8.60 -2.84 13.74
N PHE A 212 7.35 -3.01 14.17
CA PHE A 212 6.28 -2.02 14.04
C PHE A 212 5.89 -1.38 15.36
N VAL A 213 6.37 -1.86 16.50
CA VAL A 213 6.19 -1.17 17.80
C VAL A 213 6.85 0.22 17.76
N ASP A 214 7.91 0.38 16.98
CA ASP A 214 8.60 1.65 16.81
C ASP A 214 7.96 2.58 15.75
N LEU A 215 6.92 2.13 15.03
CA LEU A 215 6.12 3.02 14.17
C LEU A 215 5.06 3.81 14.93
N VAL A 216 4.77 3.41 16.17
CA VAL A 216 4.01 4.21 17.11
C VAL A 216 5.02 5.07 17.87
N PRO A 217 4.96 6.41 17.83
CA PRO A 217 5.84 7.25 18.60
C PRO A 217 5.77 6.83 20.06
N LYS A 218 6.90 6.43 20.67
CA LYS A 218 6.96 6.14 22.11
C LYS A 218 6.54 7.40 22.86
N GLY A 219 5.33 7.39 23.45
CA GLY A 219 4.82 8.49 24.29
C GLY A 219 4.27 9.69 23.52
N GLY A 220 4.03 9.58 22.23
CA GLY A 220 3.29 10.59 21.49
C GLY A 220 1.80 10.43 21.76
N GLU A 221 1.18 11.40 22.42
CA GLU A 221 -0.24 11.65 22.23
C GLU A 221 -0.51 11.68 20.72
N LEU A 222 -1.63 11.08 20.28
CA LEU A 222 -2.16 11.26 18.94
C LEU A 222 -2.31 12.76 18.71
N ASN A 223 -1.30 13.40 18.15
CA ASN A 223 -1.48 14.68 17.53
C ASN A 223 -2.28 14.41 16.26
N VAL A 224 -3.59 14.44 16.40
CA VAL A 224 -4.50 14.64 15.29
C VAL A 224 -4.04 15.95 14.68
N VAL A 225 -3.34 15.90 13.56
CA VAL A 225 -3.11 17.09 12.77
C VAL A 225 -4.48 17.48 12.23
N GLU A 226 -5.17 18.35 12.99
CA GLU A 226 -6.28 19.13 12.48
C GLU A 226 -5.73 19.98 11.35
N SER A 227 -5.81 19.50 10.15
CA SER A 227 -6.03 20.30 8.93
C SER A 227 -5.71 19.51 7.67
N CYS A 228 -6.57 18.61 7.27
CA CYS A 228 -7.05 18.64 5.90
C CYS A 228 -8.39 19.38 5.99
N GLY A 229 -8.41 20.63 5.55
CA GLY A 229 -9.64 21.41 5.49
C GLY A 229 -10.65 20.79 4.53
N VAL A 230 -11.34 19.79 4.99
CA VAL A 230 -12.64 19.39 4.47
C VAL A 230 -13.63 20.11 5.37
N SER A 231 -14.12 21.26 4.92
CA SER A 231 -15.28 21.90 5.53
C SER A 231 -16.42 20.89 5.46
N ASN A 232 -16.77 20.30 6.59
CA ASN A 232 -18.05 19.65 6.78
C ASN A 232 -19.15 20.71 6.66
N ASN A 233 -19.70 20.86 5.44
CA ASN A 233 -20.98 21.52 5.28
C ASN A 233 -22.04 20.66 5.98
N GLY A 234 -22.34 21.04 7.22
CA GLY A 234 -23.62 20.85 7.87
C GLY A 234 -24.20 19.45 7.84
N ARG A 235 -23.81 18.63 8.81
CA ARG A 235 -24.68 17.61 9.41
C ARG A 235 -24.37 17.53 10.91
N ASP A 236 -24.93 18.49 11.63
CA ASP A 236 -25.25 18.34 13.04
C ASP A 236 -26.53 17.49 13.09
N ASP A 237 -26.44 16.25 13.38
CA ASP A 237 -27.49 15.39 14.00
C ASP A 237 -27.04 13.94 14.02
N LEU A 238 -26.18 13.63 14.94
CA LEU A 238 -26.09 12.28 15.53
C LEU A 238 -25.88 12.44 17.04
N THR A 239 -26.89 12.94 17.70
CA THR A 239 -27.16 12.65 19.10
C THR A 239 -28.44 11.83 19.16
N GLU A 240 -28.30 10.51 19.29
CA GLU A 240 -29.07 9.61 20.17
C GLU A 240 -28.51 8.19 20.03
#